data_a489624bf5d9039e65eef8ae19df8ff7
#
_entry.id   a489624bf5d9039e65eef8ae19df8ff7
#
_cell.length_a   1.000
_cell.length_b   1.000
_cell.length_c   1.000
_cell.angle_alpha   90.00
_cell.angle_beta   90.00
_cell.angle_gamma   90.00
#
_symmetry.space_group_name_H-M   'P 1'
#
loop_
_entity.id
_entity.type
_entity.pdbx_description
1 polymer ?
#
loop_
_entity_poly.entity_id
_entity_poly.type
_entity_poly.pdbx_seq_one_letter_code
_entity_poly.pdbx_strand_id
1 'polypeptide(L)'
;MVVMTVEGVIVDLDGTVYHGETLLPGAASAIDVLRERGLGICFFSNNPIHDGSEYVERLRGMGVDAREGEACSSGVVTREYLNGSHAEDNVFVIGSDQLRGLVEGTNARLVEDPAETDVLLASWTDGFHYHDMVDALRAVDDDTVFLGTDPDRTFPGEDGDPVPGSGAIINAVAGSSNGTRTGYSANPQRSPSRRRWSG
;
A
#
# COMPACT_ATOMS: atom_id res chain seq x y z
N MET A 1 34.98 -15.17 1.03
CA MET A 1 34.44 -13.87 1.47
C MET A 1 33.46 -13.44 0.38
N VAL A 2 32.17 -13.50 0.66
CA VAL A 2 31.16 -13.01 -0.29
C VAL A 2 31.12 -11.48 -0.14
N VAL A 3 31.55 -10.76 -1.17
CA VAL A 3 31.40 -9.32 -1.23
C VAL A 3 29.96 -9.06 -1.70
N MET A 4 29.12 -8.56 -0.84
CA MET A 4 27.78 -8.09 -1.23
C MET A 4 27.95 -6.71 -1.86
N THR A 5 27.56 -6.59 -3.13
CA THR A 5 27.45 -5.31 -3.82
C THR A 5 25.98 -4.85 -3.74
N VAL A 6 25.77 -3.60 -3.36
CA VAL A 6 24.45 -2.95 -3.42
C VAL A 6 24.27 -2.45 -4.86
N GLU A 7 23.22 -2.88 -5.53
CA GLU A 7 22.92 -2.51 -6.92
C GLU A 7 21.81 -1.45 -7.02
N GLY A 8 21.05 -1.26 -5.94
CA GLY A 8 19.95 -0.28 -5.90
C GLY A 8 19.51 0.02 -4.48
N VAL A 9 18.70 1.05 -4.36
CA VAL A 9 18.14 1.54 -3.10
C VAL A 9 16.64 1.78 -3.25
N ILE A 10 15.89 1.48 -2.19
CA ILE A 10 14.50 1.91 -2.04
C ILE A 10 14.52 3.13 -1.13
N VAL A 11 13.93 4.22 -1.59
CA VAL A 11 13.91 5.50 -0.89
C VAL A 11 12.45 5.82 -0.55
N ASP A 12 12.17 5.93 0.74
CA ASP A 12 10.88 6.40 1.22
C ASP A 12 10.68 7.89 0.87
N LEU A 13 9.44 8.32 0.70
CA LEU A 13 9.11 9.65 0.19
C LEU A 13 8.74 10.63 1.31
N ASP A 14 7.61 10.41 1.98
CA ASP A 14 7.08 11.34 2.97
C ASP A 14 7.93 11.36 4.25
N GLY A 15 8.48 12.53 4.59
CA GLY A 15 9.40 12.68 5.73
C GLY A 15 10.84 12.28 5.45
N THR A 16 11.15 11.74 4.26
CA THR A 16 12.50 11.33 3.84
C THR A 16 13.02 12.16 2.67
N VAL A 17 12.25 12.32 1.62
CA VAL A 17 12.59 13.15 0.45
C VAL A 17 11.93 14.52 0.54
N TYR A 18 10.69 14.55 0.93
CA TYR A 18 9.92 15.80 1.10
C TYR A 18 8.99 15.74 2.32
N HIS A 19 8.47 16.89 2.70
CA HIS A 19 7.36 17.00 3.66
C HIS A 19 6.29 17.93 3.05
N GLY A 20 5.08 17.41 2.84
CA GLY A 20 4.06 18.11 2.06
C GLY A 20 4.58 18.46 0.66
N GLU A 21 4.55 19.73 0.31
CA GLU A 21 5.05 20.23 -0.98
C GLU A 21 6.51 20.74 -0.93
N THR A 22 7.24 20.47 0.17
CA THR A 22 8.57 21.03 0.39
C THR A 22 9.62 19.92 0.39
N LEU A 23 10.59 20.02 -0.55
CA LEU A 23 11.75 19.13 -0.60
C LEU A 23 12.61 19.30 0.65
N LEU A 24 13.04 18.20 1.26
CA LEU A 24 13.92 18.25 2.40
C LEU A 24 15.35 18.67 2.03
N PRO A 25 16.04 19.43 2.88
CA PRO A 25 17.40 19.88 2.61
C PRO A 25 18.35 18.71 2.33
N GLY A 26 19.02 18.74 1.20
CA GLY A 26 19.99 17.72 0.79
C GLY A 26 19.40 16.50 0.08
N ALA A 27 18.07 16.33 0.01
CA ALA A 27 17.45 15.16 -0.61
C ALA A 27 17.83 15.02 -2.10
N ALA A 28 17.70 16.08 -2.90
CA ALA A 28 18.08 16.04 -4.32
C ALA A 28 19.57 15.67 -4.49
N SER A 29 20.45 16.33 -3.74
CA SER A 29 21.90 16.05 -3.82
C SER A 29 22.25 14.62 -3.40
N ALA A 30 21.53 14.04 -2.43
CA ALA A 30 21.74 12.65 -2.03
C ALA A 30 21.33 11.69 -3.17
N ILE A 31 20.22 11.98 -3.85
CA ILE A 31 19.74 11.19 -5.00
C ILE A 31 20.76 11.28 -6.15
N ASP A 32 21.29 12.48 -6.44
CA ASP A 32 22.33 12.66 -7.46
C ASP A 32 23.57 11.81 -7.16
N VAL A 33 24.04 11.82 -5.91
CA VAL A 33 25.19 11.00 -5.48
C VAL A 33 24.93 9.50 -5.64
N LEU A 34 23.71 9.03 -5.36
CA LEU A 34 23.35 7.62 -5.56
C LEU A 34 23.42 7.25 -7.05
N ARG A 35 22.92 8.13 -7.93
CA ARG A 35 22.98 7.95 -9.38
C ARG A 35 24.40 7.97 -9.93
N GLU A 36 25.23 8.89 -9.47
CA GLU A 36 26.65 8.97 -9.87
C GLU A 36 27.42 7.69 -9.51
N ARG A 37 26.98 6.99 -8.46
CA ARG A 37 27.52 5.67 -8.07
C ARG A 37 26.97 4.50 -8.89
N GLY A 38 26.05 4.77 -9.82
CA GLY A 38 25.45 3.75 -10.68
C GLY A 38 24.39 2.90 -10.00
N LEU A 39 23.83 3.36 -8.87
CA LEU A 39 22.78 2.63 -8.16
C LEU A 39 21.43 2.84 -8.82
N GLY A 40 20.64 1.78 -8.94
CA GLY A 40 19.22 1.87 -9.24
C GLY A 40 18.47 2.54 -8.07
N ILE A 41 17.46 3.34 -8.37
CA ILE A 41 16.64 4.03 -7.35
C ILE A 41 15.19 3.62 -7.55
N CYS A 42 14.51 3.24 -6.45
CA CYS A 42 13.08 3.07 -6.39
C CYS A 42 12.54 3.97 -5.29
N PHE A 43 11.77 4.98 -5.64
CA PHE A 43 11.02 5.79 -4.69
C PHE A 43 9.76 5.02 -4.28
N PHE A 44 9.50 4.91 -2.98
CA PHE A 44 8.38 4.14 -2.48
C PHE A 44 7.53 4.98 -1.52
N SER A 45 6.22 4.94 -1.70
CA SER A 45 5.25 5.56 -0.78
C SER A 45 4.28 4.53 -0.22
N ASN A 46 4.02 4.60 1.08
CA ASN A 46 2.97 3.81 1.73
C ASN A 46 1.55 4.28 1.36
N ASN A 47 1.41 5.50 0.81
CA ASN A 47 0.12 6.03 0.39
C ASN A 47 -0.41 5.29 -0.85
N PRO A 48 -1.56 4.58 -0.78
CA PRO A 48 -2.08 3.78 -1.89
C PRO A 48 -2.80 4.57 -2.97
N ILE A 49 -3.01 5.89 -2.79
CA ILE A 49 -3.91 6.70 -3.60
C ILE A 49 -3.29 7.05 -4.95
N HIS A 50 -1.98 7.36 -4.95
CA HIS A 50 -1.27 7.81 -6.13
C HIS A 50 -0.52 6.67 -6.82
N ASP A 51 -0.43 6.78 -8.14
CA ASP A 51 0.34 5.86 -8.93
C ASP A 51 1.81 6.33 -9.08
N GLY A 52 2.67 5.44 -9.63
CA GLY A 52 4.10 5.73 -9.72
C GLY A 52 4.41 6.96 -10.61
N SER A 53 3.63 7.21 -11.67
CA SER A 53 3.83 8.34 -12.57
C SER A 53 3.55 9.68 -11.87
N GLU A 54 2.52 9.75 -11.05
CA GLU A 54 2.19 10.96 -10.28
C GLU A 54 3.31 11.31 -9.29
N TYR A 55 3.91 10.31 -8.64
CA TYR A 55 5.05 10.54 -7.76
C TYR A 55 6.29 11.01 -8.53
N VAL A 56 6.55 10.47 -9.72
CA VAL A 56 7.66 10.92 -10.58
C VAL A 56 7.45 12.39 -10.97
N GLU A 57 6.25 12.78 -11.40
CA GLU A 57 5.95 14.16 -11.75
C GLU A 57 6.10 15.11 -10.55
N ARG A 58 5.62 14.70 -9.39
CA ARG A 58 5.75 15.46 -8.15
C ARG A 58 7.21 15.68 -7.77
N LEU A 59 8.04 14.64 -7.81
CA LEU A 59 9.47 14.71 -7.53
C LEU A 59 10.20 15.63 -8.51
N ARG A 60 9.89 15.54 -9.80
CA ARG A 60 10.43 16.44 -10.83
C ARG A 60 10.03 17.90 -10.58
N GLY A 61 8.80 18.14 -10.19
CA GLY A 61 8.31 19.48 -9.80
C GLY A 61 9.08 20.08 -8.63
N MET A 62 9.61 19.26 -7.74
CA MET A 62 10.48 19.66 -6.62
C MET A 62 11.97 19.74 -6.98
N GLY A 63 12.36 19.46 -8.22
CA GLY A 63 13.74 19.52 -8.68
C GLY A 63 14.57 18.24 -8.46
N VAL A 64 13.91 17.11 -8.19
CA VAL A 64 14.56 15.79 -8.11
C VAL A 64 14.60 15.15 -9.50
N ASP A 65 15.76 14.62 -9.93
CA ASP A 65 15.88 13.84 -11.17
C ASP A 65 15.23 12.46 -11.00
N ALA A 66 13.89 12.41 -10.97
CA ALA A 66 13.12 11.18 -10.95
C ALA A 66 12.78 10.73 -12.37
N ARG A 67 12.92 9.43 -12.66
CA ARG A 67 12.72 8.85 -13.97
C ARG A 67 11.44 8.01 -13.99
N GLU A 68 10.88 7.86 -15.17
CA GLU A 68 9.72 7.01 -15.36
C GLU A 68 10.02 5.57 -14.94
N GLY A 69 9.09 4.96 -14.19
CA GLY A 69 9.27 3.63 -13.62
C GLY A 69 10.10 3.57 -12.32
N GLU A 70 10.61 4.69 -11.81
CA GLU A 70 11.38 4.72 -10.56
C GLU A 70 10.53 4.92 -9.30
N ALA A 71 9.25 5.20 -9.43
CA ALA A 71 8.38 5.35 -8.27
C ALA A 71 7.31 4.24 -8.22
N CYS A 72 7.05 3.80 -7.00
CA CYS A 72 6.06 2.78 -6.68
C CYS A 72 5.32 3.18 -5.40
N SER A 73 4.08 2.71 -5.25
CA SER A 73 3.30 2.90 -4.04
C SER A 73 2.68 1.60 -3.55
N SER A 74 2.18 1.60 -2.31
CA SER A 74 1.42 0.45 -1.80
C SER A 74 0.19 0.16 -2.66
N GLY A 75 -0.40 1.18 -3.32
CA GLY A 75 -1.48 1.01 -4.29
C GLY A 75 -1.05 0.23 -5.54
N VAL A 76 0.11 0.57 -6.11
CA VAL A 76 0.68 -0.17 -7.26
C VAL A 76 0.94 -1.62 -6.88
N VAL A 77 1.55 -1.87 -5.72
CA VAL A 77 1.81 -3.23 -5.20
C VAL A 77 0.50 -4.00 -4.98
N THR A 78 -0.53 -3.35 -4.43
CA THR A 78 -1.86 -3.95 -4.22
C THR A 78 -2.48 -4.36 -5.55
N ARG A 79 -2.45 -3.47 -6.56
CA ARG A 79 -2.96 -3.75 -7.92
C ARG A 79 -2.25 -4.94 -8.57
N GLU A 80 -0.93 -4.97 -8.52
CA GLU A 80 -0.14 -6.08 -9.06
C GLU A 80 -0.42 -7.40 -8.33
N TYR A 81 -0.59 -7.36 -7.01
CA TYR A 81 -0.93 -8.53 -6.22
C TYR A 81 -2.32 -9.08 -6.55
N LEU A 82 -3.32 -8.19 -6.68
CA LEU A 82 -4.67 -8.59 -7.08
C LEU A 82 -4.67 -9.20 -8.48
N ASN A 83 -4.02 -8.56 -9.46
CA ASN A 83 -3.92 -9.08 -10.82
C ASN A 83 -3.20 -10.43 -10.92
N GLY A 84 -2.16 -10.63 -10.11
CA GLY A 84 -1.34 -11.85 -10.16
C GLY A 84 -1.88 -13.03 -9.35
N SER A 85 -2.59 -12.76 -8.25
CA SER A 85 -2.98 -13.81 -7.29
C SER A 85 -4.48 -13.91 -7.07
N HIS A 86 -5.25 -12.88 -7.42
CA HIS A 86 -6.68 -12.74 -7.13
C HIS A 86 -7.47 -12.26 -8.34
N ALA A 87 -6.97 -12.55 -9.56
CA ALA A 87 -7.72 -12.28 -10.79
C ALA A 87 -9.05 -13.04 -10.74
N GLU A 88 -10.15 -12.31 -10.97
CA GLU A 88 -11.54 -12.78 -10.90
C GLU A 88 -12.10 -13.06 -9.49
N ASP A 89 -11.30 -12.95 -8.43
CA ASP A 89 -11.80 -13.01 -7.05
C ASP A 89 -12.62 -11.75 -6.73
N ASN A 90 -13.61 -11.92 -5.84
CA ASN A 90 -14.44 -10.84 -5.35
C ASN A 90 -13.73 -10.06 -4.25
N VAL A 91 -13.53 -8.78 -4.45
CA VAL A 91 -12.85 -7.89 -3.49
C VAL A 91 -13.85 -6.96 -2.83
N PHE A 92 -14.01 -7.06 -1.52
CA PHE A 92 -14.74 -6.09 -0.73
C PHE A 92 -13.77 -5.08 -0.12
N VAL A 93 -14.06 -3.78 -0.25
CA VAL A 93 -13.16 -2.71 0.15
C VAL A 93 -13.71 -1.93 1.33
N ILE A 94 -12.94 -1.87 2.41
CA ILE A 94 -13.09 -0.90 3.51
C ILE A 94 -11.98 0.14 3.35
N GLY A 95 -12.28 1.26 2.71
CA GLY A 95 -11.29 2.28 2.35
C GLY A 95 -11.91 3.42 1.56
N SER A 96 -11.06 4.29 1.02
CA SER A 96 -11.50 5.45 0.24
C SER A 96 -12.03 5.07 -1.15
N ASP A 97 -12.76 5.99 -1.79
CA ASP A 97 -13.25 5.81 -3.17
C ASP A 97 -12.08 5.61 -4.16
N GLN A 98 -10.92 6.23 -3.90
CA GLN A 98 -9.74 6.04 -4.73
C GLN A 98 -9.22 4.59 -4.66
N LEU A 99 -9.27 3.97 -3.47
CA LEU A 99 -8.92 2.55 -3.34
C LEU A 99 -9.91 1.63 -4.05
N ARG A 100 -11.20 1.96 -4.01
CA ARG A 100 -12.25 1.25 -4.78
C ARG A 100 -11.97 1.35 -6.28
N GLY A 101 -11.69 2.57 -6.78
CA GLY A 101 -11.30 2.80 -8.17
C GLY A 101 -10.01 2.04 -8.58
N LEU A 102 -9.06 1.86 -7.66
CA LEU A 102 -7.88 1.04 -7.91
C LEU A 102 -8.28 -0.43 -8.17
N VAL A 103 -9.19 -0.99 -7.35
CA VAL A 103 -9.68 -2.37 -7.52
C VAL A 103 -10.45 -2.53 -8.84
N GLU A 104 -11.30 -1.56 -9.20
CA GLU A 104 -12.02 -1.55 -10.49
C GLU A 104 -11.06 -1.58 -11.70
N GLY A 105 -9.85 -1.04 -11.56
CA GLY A 105 -8.79 -1.08 -12.56
C GLY A 105 -7.99 -2.38 -12.61
N THR A 106 -8.40 -3.41 -11.85
CA THR A 106 -7.76 -4.74 -11.83
C THR A 106 -8.59 -5.79 -12.56
N ASN A 107 -8.08 -7.03 -12.61
CA ASN A 107 -8.85 -8.18 -13.09
C ASN A 107 -9.74 -8.80 -11.99
N ALA A 108 -9.65 -8.33 -10.75
CA ALA A 108 -10.54 -8.72 -9.66
C ALA A 108 -11.90 -8.02 -9.79
N ARG A 109 -12.91 -8.51 -9.08
CA ARG A 109 -14.26 -7.93 -9.09
C ARG A 109 -14.52 -7.16 -7.81
N LEU A 110 -14.78 -5.86 -7.91
CA LEU A 110 -15.27 -5.10 -6.77
C LEU A 110 -16.70 -5.53 -6.44
N VAL A 111 -16.96 -5.91 -5.18
CA VAL A 111 -18.29 -6.29 -4.68
C VAL A 111 -18.77 -5.35 -3.60
N GLU A 112 -20.11 -5.18 -3.53
CA GLU A 112 -20.75 -4.34 -2.52
C GLU A 112 -21.37 -5.18 -1.37
N ASP A 113 -21.68 -6.46 -1.62
CA ASP A 113 -22.17 -7.35 -0.56
C ASP A 113 -20.98 -8.01 0.13
N PRO A 114 -20.74 -7.73 1.43
CA PRO A 114 -19.66 -8.36 2.17
C PRO A 114 -19.75 -9.90 2.21
N ALA A 115 -20.94 -10.49 2.03
CA ALA A 115 -21.09 -11.94 2.01
C ALA A 115 -20.53 -12.63 0.76
N GLU A 116 -20.19 -11.87 -0.28
CA GLU A 116 -19.61 -12.39 -1.53
C GLU A 116 -18.07 -12.31 -1.57
N THR A 117 -17.43 -11.97 -0.45
CA THR A 117 -16.02 -11.61 -0.37
C THR A 117 -15.08 -12.81 -0.45
N ASP A 118 -14.16 -12.81 -1.42
CA ASP A 118 -12.97 -13.67 -1.43
C ASP A 118 -11.77 -12.95 -0.82
N VAL A 119 -11.65 -11.64 -1.05
CA VAL A 119 -10.58 -10.77 -0.53
C VAL A 119 -11.18 -9.55 0.15
N LEU A 120 -10.92 -9.38 1.45
CA LEU A 120 -11.20 -8.15 2.18
C LEU A 120 -9.98 -7.24 2.12
N LEU A 121 -10.11 -6.08 1.47
CA LEU A 121 -9.06 -5.07 1.36
C LEU A 121 -9.39 -3.87 2.26
N ALA A 122 -8.53 -3.59 3.25
CA ALA A 122 -8.71 -2.48 4.17
C ALA A 122 -7.60 -1.44 4.07
N SER A 123 -7.96 -0.17 4.16
CA SER A 123 -7.05 0.98 4.14
C SER A 123 -7.66 2.18 4.84
N TRP A 124 -6.95 3.31 4.75
CA TRP A 124 -7.42 4.58 5.26
C TRP A 124 -8.69 5.08 4.54
N THR A 125 -9.59 5.64 5.32
CA THR A 125 -10.72 6.48 4.89
C THR A 125 -11.10 7.42 6.03
N ASP A 126 -11.55 8.60 5.71
CA ASP A 126 -12.10 9.57 6.67
C ASP A 126 -13.54 9.21 7.11
N GLY A 127 -14.19 8.34 6.35
CA GLY A 127 -15.57 7.88 6.57
C GLY A 127 -15.71 6.59 7.38
N PHE A 128 -14.68 6.11 8.11
CA PHE A 128 -14.74 4.85 8.84
C PHE A 128 -15.79 4.87 9.97
N HIS A 129 -16.70 3.88 9.94
CA HIS A 129 -17.82 3.78 10.88
C HIS A 129 -17.88 2.40 11.55
N TYR A 130 -18.70 2.31 12.61
CA TYR A 130 -18.99 1.03 13.26
C TYR A 130 -19.53 -0.04 12.30
N HIS A 131 -20.31 0.38 11.29
CA HIS A 131 -20.88 -0.55 10.31
C HIS A 131 -19.81 -1.20 9.43
N ASP A 132 -18.68 -0.55 9.17
CA ASP A 132 -17.57 -1.16 8.42
C ASP A 132 -17.01 -2.39 9.16
N MET A 133 -16.97 -2.33 10.49
CA MET A 133 -16.61 -3.51 11.30
C MET A 133 -17.67 -4.61 11.26
N VAL A 134 -18.96 -4.26 11.16
CA VAL A 134 -20.04 -5.24 10.99
C VAL A 134 -19.93 -5.90 9.62
N ASP A 135 -19.63 -5.13 8.58
CA ASP A 135 -19.46 -5.66 7.23
C ASP A 135 -18.17 -6.51 7.13
N ALA A 136 -17.09 -6.12 7.81
CA ALA A 136 -15.91 -6.96 7.94
C ALA A 136 -16.22 -8.34 8.58
N LEU A 137 -17.07 -8.38 9.61
CA LEU A 137 -17.52 -9.64 10.22
C LEU A 137 -18.31 -10.54 9.25
N ARG A 138 -19.02 -9.95 8.30
CA ARG A 138 -19.78 -10.68 7.27
C ARG A 138 -18.90 -11.12 6.11
N ALA A 139 -17.88 -10.31 5.84
CA ALA A 139 -16.92 -10.55 4.73
C ALA A 139 -15.93 -11.66 5.02
N VAL A 140 -15.65 -11.93 6.30
CA VAL A 140 -14.55 -12.81 6.69
C VAL A 140 -15.03 -14.17 7.11
N ASP A 141 -14.51 -15.20 6.43
CA ASP A 141 -14.61 -16.61 6.81
C ASP A 141 -13.19 -17.25 6.84
N ASP A 142 -13.12 -18.59 6.93
CA ASP A 142 -11.85 -19.32 7.02
C ASP A 142 -10.99 -19.24 5.75
N ASP A 143 -11.60 -18.98 4.59
CA ASP A 143 -10.96 -18.94 3.27
C ASP A 143 -10.68 -17.50 2.80
N THR A 144 -11.30 -16.49 3.41
CA THR A 144 -11.14 -15.09 3.03
C THR A 144 -9.70 -14.59 3.23
N VAL A 145 -9.15 -13.96 2.21
CA VAL A 145 -7.85 -13.28 2.29
C VAL A 145 -8.05 -11.87 2.81
N PHE A 146 -7.42 -11.53 3.93
CA PHE A 146 -7.46 -10.17 4.46
C PHE A 146 -6.16 -9.42 4.12
N LEU A 147 -6.28 -8.32 3.38
CA LEU A 147 -5.19 -7.45 2.95
C LEU A 147 -5.32 -6.07 3.57
N GLY A 148 -4.18 -5.53 4.03
CA GLY A 148 -4.03 -4.12 4.39
C GLY A 148 -3.02 -3.43 3.46
N THR A 149 -3.21 -2.15 3.14
CA THR A 149 -2.33 -1.41 2.25
C THR A 149 -1.02 -1.04 2.92
N ASP A 150 -1.06 -0.60 4.18
CA ASP A 150 0.12 -0.23 4.97
C ASP A 150 -0.14 -0.40 6.48
N PRO A 151 0.92 -0.60 7.30
CA PRO A 151 0.78 -0.82 8.74
C PRO A 151 0.75 0.45 9.58
N ASP A 152 0.89 1.64 8.97
CA ASP A 152 1.10 2.88 9.71
C ASP A 152 -0.17 3.29 10.46
N ARG A 153 -0.06 3.35 11.79
CA ARG A 153 -1.19 3.64 12.68
C ARG A 153 -1.57 5.10 12.70
N THR A 154 -0.61 5.97 12.38
CA THR A 154 -0.80 7.41 12.36
C THR A 154 0.00 8.03 11.22
N PHE A 155 -0.45 9.19 10.74
CA PHE A 155 0.31 10.07 9.87
C PHE A 155 0.17 11.52 10.37
N PRO A 156 1.07 12.45 9.99
CA PRO A 156 0.95 13.86 10.35
C PRO A 156 -0.28 14.48 9.70
N GLY A 157 -1.18 15.06 10.50
CA GLY A 157 -2.28 15.89 10.03
C GLY A 157 -1.79 17.27 9.56
N GLU A 158 -2.71 18.13 9.11
CA GLU A 158 -2.41 19.47 8.56
C GLU A 158 -1.68 20.37 9.57
N ASP A 159 -2.02 20.26 10.86
CA ASP A 159 -1.37 21.01 11.95
C ASP A 159 -0.12 20.32 12.50
N GLY A 160 0.28 19.17 11.94
CA GLY A 160 1.40 18.36 12.40
C GLY A 160 1.06 17.40 13.55
N ASP A 161 -0.13 17.46 14.10
CA ASP A 161 -0.61 16.50 15.09
C ASP A 161 -0.87 15.12 14.45
N PRO A 162 -0.61 14.00 15.15
CA PRO A 162 -0.84 12.69 14.61
C PRO A 162 -2.34 12.40 14.45
N VAL A 163 -2.73 11.94 13.28
CA VAL A 163 -4.10 11.47 12.96
C VAL A 163 -4.09 9.97 12.64
N PRO A 164 -5.21 9.24 12.83
CA PRO A 164 -5.26 7.81 12.53
C PRO A 164 -4.96 7.51 11.07
N GLY A 165 -4.01 6.58 10.84
CA GLY A 165 -3.63 6.09 9.52
C GLY A 165 -4.31 4.77 9.14
N SER A 166 -3.94 4.21 8.00
CA SER A 166 -4.45 2.94 7.48
C SER A 166 -4.35 1.81 8.49
N GLY A 167 -3.20 1.70 9.16
CA GLY A 167 -2.98 0.67 10.17
C GLY A 167 -3.92 0.75 11.37
N ALA A 168 -4.47 1.92 11.71
CA ALA A 168 -5.49 2.04 12.76
C ALA A 168 -6.80 1.39 12.31
N ILE A 169 -7.27 1.67 11.10
CA ILE A 169 -8.46 1.08 10.50
C ILE A 169 -8.27 -0.42 10.28
N ILE A 170 -7.16 -0.83 9.67
CA ILE A 170 -6.82 -2.24 9.44
C ILE A 170 -6.85 -3.03 10.75
N ASN A 171 -6.31 -2.49 11.84
CA ASN A 171 -6.35 -3.14 13.14
C ASN A 171 -7.76 -3.20 13.75
N ALA A 172 -8.60 -2.19 13.54
CA ALA A 172 -9.99 -2.21 14.00
C ALA A 172 -10.79 -3.30 13.27
N VAL A 173 -10.63 -3.39 11.94
CA VAL A 173 -11.21 -4.43 11.08
C VAL A 173 -10.70 -5.82 11.49
N ALA A 174 -9.39 -6.00 11.63
CA ALA A 174 -8.78 -7.25 12.05
C ALA A 174 -9.23 -7.69 13.45
N GLY A 175 -9.40 -6.74 14.36
CA GLY A 175 -9.89 -7.00 15.71
C GLY A 175 -11.34 -7.46 15.76
N SER A 176 -12.16 -7.05 14.79
CA SER A 176 -13.55 -7.52 14.66
C SER A 176 -13.65 -8.93 14.03
N SER A 177 -12.72 -9.31 13.19
CA SER A 177 -12.77 -10.54 12.36
C SER A 177 -12.15 -11.81 13.01
N ASN A 178 -12.18 -11.93 14.34
CA ASN A 178 -11.84 -13.14 15.12
C ASN A 178 -10.55 -13.89 14.71
N GLY A 179 -9.47 -13.16 14.45
CA GLY A 179 -8.13 -13.78 14.31
C GLY A 179 -7.75 -14.23 12.90
N THR A 180 -8.49 -13.81 11.88
CA THR A 180 -8.08 -13.99 10.48
C THR A 180 -6.70 -13.35 10.23
N ARG A 181 -5.84 -14.06 9.53
CA ARG A 181 -4.46 -13.61 9.28
C ARG A 181 -4.45 -12.41 8.35
N THR A 182 -4.10 -11.25 8.87
CA THR A 182 -3.90 -10.04 8.07
C THR A 182 -2.59 -10.13 7.29
N GLY A 183 -2.65 -10.04 5.96
CA GLY A 183 -1.50 -9.79 5.09
C GLY A 183 -1.38 -8.28 4.80
N TYR A 184 -0.16 -7.76 4.72
CA TYR A 184 0.09 -6.40 4.21
C TYR A 184 0.68 -6.51 2.81
N SER A 185 0.03 -5.90 1.82
CA SER A 185 0.47 -5.94 0.43
C SER A 185 1.86 -5.33 0.21
N ALA A 186 2.25 -4.38 1.05
CA ALA A 186 3.55 -3.72 1.00
C ALA A 186 4.66 -4.44 1.80
N ASN A 187 4.39 -5.59 2.47
CA ASN A 187 5.38 -6.30 3.26
C ASN A 187 5.83 -7.61 2.58
N PRO A 188 6.97 -7.64 1.89
CA PRO A 188 7.46 -8.83 1.19
C PRO A 188 7.91 -9.99 2.11
N GLN A 189 7.89 -9.81 3.45
CA GLN A 189 8.36 -10.82 4.40
C GLN A 189 7.27 -11.79 4.90
N ARG A 190 6.00 -11.59 4.52
CA ARG A 190 4.94 -12.55 4.85
C ARG A 190 4.39 -13.18 3.58
N SER A 191 5.03 -14.26 3.17
CA SER A 191 4.52 -15.17 2.15
C SER A 191 3.15 -15.72 2.57
N PRO A 192 2.13 -15.75 1.68
CA PRO A 192 0.89 -16.45 1.95
C PRO A 192 1.20 -17.92 2.22
N SER A 193 0.56 -18.49 3.23
CA SER A 193 0.68 -19.91 3.55
C SER A 193 0.29 -20.73 2.33
N ARG A 194 1.20 -21.61 1.91
CA ARG A 194 1.02 -22.54 0.78
C ARG A 194 -0.36 -23.19 0.84
N ARG A 195 -1.20 -22.94 -0.17
CA ARG A 195 -2.39 -23.76 -0.42
C ARG A 195 -1.92 -25.22 -0.47
N ARG A 196 -2.45 -26.07 0.42
CA ARG A 196 -2.30 -27.53 0.26
C ARG A 196 -3.17 -27.91 -0.94
N TRP A 197 -2.53 -28.27 -2.00
CA TRP A 197 -3.16 -29.06 -3.05
C TRP A 197 -3.43 -30.44 -2.46
N SER A 198 -4.69 -30.76 -2.14
CA SER A 198 -5.16 -32.13 -1.97
C SER A 198 -5.51 -32.63 -3.38
N GLY A 199 -4.66 -33.55 -3.88
CA GLY A 199 -4.93 -34.35 -5.06
C GLY A 199 -6.03 -35.39 -4.81
#